data_9ad3f494823c919f9e52ab99d309d9e6
#
_entry.id   9ad3f494823c919f9e52ab99d309d9e6
#
_cell.length_a   1.000
_cell.length_b   1.000
_cell.length_c   1.000
_cell.angle_alpha   90.00
_cell.angle_beta   90.00
_cell.angle_gamma   90.00
#
_symmetry.space_group_name_H-M   'P 1'
#
loop_
_entity.id
_entity.type
_entity.pdbx_description
1 polymer ?
#
loop_
_entity_poly.entity_id
_entity_poly.type
_entity_poly.pdbx_seq_one_letter_code
_entity_poly.pdbx_strand_id
1 'polypeptide(L)'
;MSYRLKDFGSFHVGGRRVETSDLPKRFLSYTPAAAEMELDPNGVYWIEQAYVQFFIPEHHGDRLPIVFLHGGGLTGASWETTPDSRSGWLNHFLEFGYPCYVVDQPERGRAGFSVLPDTLEGDAISRPLEEAWTRFRFGELDGFATRTPYPGCDFPVDYLDAFGRQFVPRWTTTRGMHLAGFRDVVAHIGNCIVICHSQGGDAAHVVASERNDLVQAVVALEPSAFSPDLSDKQLSGQRYLYVFGDYIDRSPFWVDLQQKAIANAEALKAAGADVTWLDLPAAGLAGTSHMIMMDKSSAQSAQMVRRWLAGG
;
A
#
# COMPACT_ATOMS: atom_id res chain seq x y z
N MET A 1 10.13 13.49 -18.28
CA MET A 1 8.80 13.40 -18.91
C MET A 1 7.93 14.54 -18.41
N SER A 2 7.00 15.06 -19.21
CA SER A 2 6.04 16.08 -18.77
C SER A 2 4.64 15.47 -18.75
N TYR A 3 3.91 15.65 -17.67
CA TYR A 3 2.52 15.21 -17.55
C TYR A 3 1.59 16.42 -17.73
N ARG A 4 0.52 16.22 -18.50
CA ARG A 4 -0.58 17.20 -18.55
C ARG A 4 -1.66 16.71 -17.61
N LEU A 5 -1.86 17.43 -16.52
CA LEU A 5 -2.87 17.13 -15.53
C LEU A 5 -4.02 18.13 -15.67
N LYS A 6 -5.24 17.63 -15.63
CA LYS A 6 -6.45 18.44 -15.48
C LYS A 6 -6.55 18.97 -14.06
N ASP A 7 -6.15 18.15 -13.08
CA ASP A 7 -6.22 18.46 -11.66
C ASP A 7 -5.23 17.62 -10.87
N PHE A 8 -4.76 18.12 -9.73
CA PHE A 8 -4.01 17.39 -8.72
C PHE A 8 -4.22 18.04 -7.36
N GLY A 9 -4.17 17.26 -6.31
CA GLY A 9 -4.36 17.78 -4.96
C GLY A 9 -4.35 16.66 -3.92
N SER A 10 -4.94 16.95 -2.77
CA SER A 10 -5.08 15.98 -1.71
C SER A 10 -6.26 16.29 -0.81
N PHE A 11 -6.71 15.26 -0.08
CA PHE A 11 -7.74 15.40 0.94
C PHE A 11 -7.49 14.40 2.08
N HIS A 12 -8.08 14.69 3.23
CA HIS A 12 -8.21 13.72 4.32
C HIS A 12 -9.66 13.22 4.35
N VAL A 13 -9.85 11.95 4.67
CA VAL A 13 -11.18 11.34 4.69
C VAL A 13 -11.27 10.31 5.82
N GLY A 14 -12.49 10.09 6.31
CA GLY A 14 -12.75 9.18 7.41
C GLY A 14 -12.24 9.69 8.75
N GLY A 15 -11.94 8.77 9.63
CA GLY A 15 -11.55 9.07 10.99
C GLY A 15 -12.73 9.35 11.90
N ARG A 16 -12.42 9.78 13.13
CA ARG A 16 -13.42 10.08 14.13
C ARG A 16 -13.03 11.25 15.02
N ARG A 17 -14.03 11.88 15.58
CA ARG A 17 -13.88 12.94 16.56
C ARG A 17 -13.74 12.32 17.97
N VAL A 18 -12.74 12.79 18.73
CA VAL A 18 -12.49 12.39 20.12
C VAL A 18 -12.44 13.63 20.98
N GLU A 19 -13.01 13.57 22.16
CA GLU A 19 -12.92 14.62 23.17
C GLU A 19 -12.15 14.08 24.37
N THR A 20 -11.17 14.85 24.84
CA THR A 20 -10.35 14.53 26.00
C THR A 20 -10.69 15.48 27.15
N SER A 21 -10.70 14.96 28.36
CA SER A 21 -10.88 15.71 29.60
C SER A 21 -9.94 15.19 30.68
N ASP A 22 -9.67 16.00 31.68
CA ASP A 22 -8.92 15.64 32.90
C ASP A 22 -7.47 15.20 32.63
N LEU A 23 -6.93 15.46 31.42
CA LEU A 23 -5.53 15.25 31.11
C LEU A 23 -4.69 16.36 31.75
N PRO A 24 -3.49 16.04 32.27
CA PRO A 24 -2.63 17.03 32.91
C PRO A 24 -2.08 18.03 31.90
N LYS A 25 -2.22 19.29 32.24
CA LYS A 25 -1.56 20.37 31.49
C LYS A 25 -0.04 20.27 31.61
N ARG A 26 0.65 20.71 30.60
CA ARG A 26 2.13 20.72 30.51
C ARG A 26 2.61 22.10 30.13
N PHE A 27 3.83 22.43 30.54
CA PHE A 27 4.52 23.62 30.08
C PHE A 27 5.62 23.21 29.11
N LEU A 28 5.70 23.88 27.99
CA LEU A 28 6.75 23.63 26.97
C LEU A 28 7.01 24.88 26.11
N SER A 29 8.22 24.93 25.58
CA SER A 29 8.56 25.92 24.55
C SER A 29 8.44 25.30 23.17
N TYR A 30 7.65 25.87 22.29
CA TYR A 30 7.50 25.37 20.90
C TYR A 30 8.75 25.58 20.04
N THR A 31 9.58 26.56 20.40
CA THR A 31 10.88 26.82 19.77
C THR A 31 11.90 27.17 20.84
N PRO A 32 13.22 26.99 20.61
CA PRO A 32 14.25 27.31 21.60
C PRO A 32 14.24 28.75 22.10
N ALA A 33 13.71 29.68 21.31
CA ALA A 33 13.65 31.11 21.66
C ALA A 33 12.30 31.55 22.25
N ALA A 34 11.30 30.67 22.28
CA ALA A 34 9.99 30.99 22.83
C ALA A 34 10.00 30.80 24.36
N ALA A 35 9.26 31.67 25.06
CA ALA A 35 8.93 31.42 26.45
C ALA A 35 8.11 30.14 26.60
N GLU A 36 8.17 29.50 27.77
CA GLU A 36 7.29 28.40 28.08
C GLU A 36 5.82 28.85 28.06
N MET A 37 5.00 28.04 27.44
CA MET A 37 3.55 28.23 27.36
C MET A 37 2.84 27.01 27.94
N GLU A 38 1.70 27.23 28.58
CA GLU A 38 0.82 26.16 29.01
C GLU A 38 0.20 25.48 27.79
N LEU A 39 0.40 24.18 27.66
CA LEU A 39 -0.31 23.30 26.75
C LEU A 39 -1.42 22.57 27.53
N ASP A 40 -2.66 22.87 27.20
CA ASP A 40 -3.81 22.13 27.67
C ASP A 40 -4.17 21.04 26.64
N PRO A 41 -4.03 19.74 26.98
CA PRO A 41 -4.36 18.65 26.07
C PRO A 41 -5.86 18.29 26.10
N ASN A 42 -6.68 19.01 26.84
CA ASN A 42 -8.11 18.77 26.92
C ASN A 42 -8.84 19.52 25.81
N GLY A 43 -9.72 18.79 25.12
CA GLY A 43 -10.44 19.36 23.98
C GLY A 43 -10.83 18.32 22.93
N VAL A 44 -11.16 18.84 21.75
CA VAL A 44 -11.67 18.03 20.64
C VAL A 44 -10.58 17.80 19.61
N TYR A 45 -10.41 16.53 19.24
CA TYR A 45 -9.43 16.08 18.25
C TYR A 45 -10.12 15.32 17.12
N TRP A 46 -9.51 15.38 15.94
CA TRP A 46 -9.83 14.50 14.82
C TRP A 46 -8.69 13.51 14.63
N ILE A 47 -8.99 12.21 14.62
CA ILE A 47 -8.00 11.13 14.57
C ILE A 47 -8.43 10.02 13.63
N GLU A 48 -7.48 9.13 13.24
CA GLU A 48 -7.73 7.93 12.43
C GLU A 48 -8.19 8.21 10.99
N GLN A 49 -8.00 9.43 10.50
CA GLN A 49 -8.25 9.76 9.10
C GLN A 49 -7.20 9.11 8.18
N ALA A 50 -7.59 8.81 6.95
CA ALA A 50 -6.68 8.52 5.85
C ALA A 50 -6.32 9.82 5.11
N TYR A 51 -5.13 9.85 4.51
CA TYR A 51 -4.74 10.90 3.56
C TYR A 51 -4.74 10.32 2.14
N VAL A 52 -5.20 11.10 1.18
CA VAL A 52 -5.22 10.73 -0.23
C VAL A 52 -4.67 11.88 -1.07
N GLN A 53 -3.67 11.58 -1.89
CA GLN A 53 -3.19 12.49 -2.92
C GLN A 53 -3.71 12.01 -4.28
N PHE A 54 -4.16 12.93 -5.13
CA PHE A 54 -4.71 12.57 -6.43
C PHE A 54 -4.08 13.33 -7.58
N PHE A 55 -4.08 12.68 -8.74
CA PHE A 55 -3.57 13.20 -10.01
C PHE A 55 -4.53 12.79 -11.12
N ILE A 56 -5.12 13.76 -11.80
CA ILE A 56 -6.11 13.52 -12.86
C ILE A 56 -5.48 13.93 -14.19
N PRO A 57 -5.20 13.01 -15.12
CA PRO A 57 -4.71 13.35 -16.44
C PRO A 57 -5.69 14.20 -17.22
N GLU A 58 -5.18 15.10 -18.08
CA GLU A 58 -6.01 15.94 -18.95
C GLU A 58 -6.94 15.10 -19.85
N HIS A 59 -6.44 13.94 -20.30
CA HIS A 59 -7.16 13.01 -21.17
C HIS A 59 -7.17 11.60 -20.56
N HIS A 60 -8.21 11.26 -19.84
CA HIS A 60 -8.36 9.91 -19.25
C HIS A 60 -9.51 9.08 -19.85
N GLY A 61 -10.38 9.69 -20.68
CA GLY A 61 -11.57 9.02 -21.21
C GLY A 61 -12.45 8.48 -20.09
N ASP A 62 -12.97 7.28 -20.30
CA ASP A 62 -13.84 6.58 -19.33
C ASP A 62 -13.06 5.62 -18.41
N ARG A 63 -11.72 5.79 -18.28
CA ARG A 63 -10.91 4.96 -17.39
C ARG A 63 -11.28 5.20 -15.95
N LEU A 64 -11.55 4.09 -15.25
CA LEU A 64 -11.77 4.14 -13.80
C LEU A 64 -10.48 4.59 -13.09
N PRO A 65 -10.60 5.37 -12.02
CA PRO A 65 -9.45 5.76 -11.21
C PRO A 65 -8.78 4.54 -10.57
N ILE A 66 -7.46 4.62 -10.45
CA ILE A 66 -6.66 3.66 -9.70
C ILE A 66 -6.39 4.21 -8.30
N VAL A 67 -6.68 3.41 -7.29
CA VAL A 67 -6.38 3.68 -5.89
C VAL A 67 -5.19 2.80 -5.47
N PHE A 68 -4.06 3.43 -5.19
CA PHE A 68 -2.84 2.77 -4.74
C PHE A 68 -2.81 2.63 -3.23
N LEU A 69 -2.67 1.41 -2.72
CA LEU A 69 -2.66 1.09 -1.30
C LEU A 69 -1.34 0.39 -0.91
N HIS A 70 -0.55 1.05 -0.06
CA HIS A 70 0.80 0.63 0.31
C HIS A 70 0.85 -0.57 1.28
N GLY A 71 2.02 -1.19 1.40
CA GLY A 71 2.32 -2.26 2.34
C GLY A 71 2.65 -1.81 3.76
N GLY A 72 2.93 -2.77 4.62
CA GLY A 72 3.25 -2.52 6.03
C GLY A 72 4.58 -1.79 6.25
N GLY A 73 4.56 -0.74 7.09
CA GLY A 73 5.73 0.08 7.38
C GLY A 73 6.17 1.00 6.24
N LEU A 74 5.28 1.21 5.26
CA LEU A 74 5.44 2.09 4.10
C LEU A 74 4.29 3.11 4.05
N THR A 75 4.37 4.01 3.07
CA THR A 75 3.38 5.01 2.74
C THR A 75 3.10 5.02 1.24
N GLY A 76 2.25 5.92 0.78
CA GLY A 76 2.00 6.15 -0.63
C GLY A 76 3.25 6.49 -1.45
N ALA A 77 4.30 7.00 -0.81
CA ALA A 77 5.59 7.27 -1.46
C ALA A 77 6.19 6.04 -2.17
N SER A 78 5.82 4.82 -1.74
CA SER A 78 6.25 3.57 -2.39
C SER A 78 5.78 3.42 -3.84
N TRP A 79 4.81 4.20 -4.28
CA TRP A 79 4.28 4.21 -5.64
C TRP A 79 4.84 5.33 -6.53
N GLU A 80 5.50 6.35 -5.93
CA GLU A 80 5.88 7.59 -6.60
C GLU A 80 7.20 7.44 -7.37
N THR A 81 8.33 7.44 -6.66
CA THR A 81 9.67 7.35 -7.24
C THR A 81 10.41 6.15 -6.64
N THR A 82 11.08 5.38 -7.48
CA THR A 82 11.88 4.25 -7.02
C THR A 82 13.12 4.72 -6.24
N PRO A 83 13.73 3.88 -5.38
CA PRO A 83 14.91 4.27 -4.60
C PRO A 83 16.10 4.77 -5.44
N ASP A 84 16.23 4.29 -6.66
CA ASP A 84 17.24 4.68 -7.64
C ASP A 84 16.76 5.79 -8.61
N SER A 85 15.74 6.54 -8.21
CA SER A 85 15.22 7.74 -8.88
C SER A 85 14.57 7.51 -10.26
N ARG A 86 14.17 6.27 -10.58
CA ARG A 86 13.31 6.01 -11.76
C ARG A 86 11.85 6.37 -11.45
N SER A 87 11.06 6.47 -12.50
CA SER A 87 9.60 6.59 -12.41
C SER A 87 9.01 5.36 -11.70
N GLY A 88 8.13 5.61 -10.73
CA GLY A 88 7.35 4.56 -10.08
C GLY A 88 6.04 4.27 -10.78
N TRP A 89 5.24 3.39 -10.20
CA TRP A 89 3.97 2.97 -10.80
C TRP A 89 2.96 4.10 -10.94
N LEU A 90 2.91 5.06 -10.02
CA LEU A 90 2.11 6.27 -10.19
C LEU A 90 2.39 6.94 -11.54
N ASN A 91 3.66 7.14 -11.87
CA ASN A 91 4.06 7.76 -13.13
C ASN A 91 3.62 6.94 -14.33
N HIS A 92 3.84 5.61 -14.31
CA HIS A 92 3.46 4.74 -15.41
C HIS A 92 1.94 4.72 -15.63
N PHE A 93 1.13 4.66 -14.58
CA PHE A 93 -0.33 4.64 -14.73
C PHE A 93 -0.89 6.01 -15.15
N LEU A 94 -0.26 7.11 -14.77
CA LEU A 94 -0.57 8.43 -15.33
C LEU A 94 -0.25 8.51 -16.83
N GLU A 95 0.88 7.94 -17.27
CA GLU A 95 1.23 7.83 -18.70
C GLU A 95 0.23 6.96 -19.47
N PHE A 96 -0.31 5.93 -18.82
CA PHE A 96 -1.36 5.10 -19.39
C PHE A 96 -2.72 5.80 -19.42
N GLY A 97 -2.82 7.01 -18.86
CA GLY A 97 -4.01 7.84 -18.85
C GLY A 97 -5.03 7.47 -17.76
N TYR A 98 -4.62 6.85 -16.66
CA TYR A 98 -5.51 6.60 -15.53
C TYR A 98 -5.49 7.77 -14.53
N PRO A 99 -6.65 8.23 -14.03
CA PRO A 99 -6.69 9.00 -12.80
C PRO A 99 -6.10 8.16 -11.66
N CYS A 100 -5.23 8.74 -10.85
CA CYS A 100 -4.50 8.03 -9.80
C CYS A 100 -4.72 8.68 -8.44
N TYR A 101 -5.01 7.86 -7.44
CA TYR A 101 -5.17 8.22 -6.05
C TYR A 101 -4.17 7.43 -5.21
N VAL A 102 -3.31 8.12 -4.46
CA VAL A 102 -2.26 7.50 -3.64
C VAL A 102 -2.62 7.70 -2.18
N VAL A 103 -2.85 6.59 -1.48
CA VAL A 103 -3.35 6.57 -0.11
C VAL A 103 -2.20 6.41 0.88
N ASP A 104 -2.18 7.25 1.93
CA ASP A 104 -1.53 6.95 3.19
C ASP A 104 -2.63 6.50 4.16
N GLN A 105 -2.57 5.25 4.61
CA GLN A 105 -3.55 4.69 5.54
C GLN A 105 -3.48 5.42 6.89
N PRO A 106 -4.55 5.39 7.72
CA PRO A 106 -4.48 5.90 9.08
C PRO A 106 -3.20 5.47 9.79
N GLU A 107 -2.63 6.35 10.61
CA GLU A 107 -1.38 6.21 11.35
C GLU A 107 -0.10 6.10 10.48
N ARG A 108 -0.20 6.31 9.16
CA ARG A 108 0.94 6.29 8.22
C ARG A 108 1.15 7.65 7.56
N GLY A 109 2.41 7.99 7.35
CA GLY A 109 2.82 9.12 6.51
C GLY A 109 2.05 10.41 6.78
N ARG A 110 1.45 10.96 5.73
CA ARG A 110 0.71 12.22 5.76
C ARG A 110 -0.66 12.13 6.46
N ALA A 111 -1.18 10.91 6.68
CA ALA A 111 -2.38 10.72 7.50
C ALA A 111 -2.14 11.10 8.97
N GLY A 112 -0.87 11.03 9.41
CA GLY A 112 -0.49 11.27 10.80
C GLY A 112 -0.95 10.17 11.74
N PHE A 113 -0.61 10.28 13.00
CA PHE A 113 -1.08 9.37 14.05
C PHE A 113 -1.38 10.15 15.34
N SER A 114 -2.29 9.62 16.13
CA SER A 114 -2.65 10.19 17.42
C SER A 114 -1.70 9.70 18.50
N VAL A 115 -1.33 10.60 19.41
CA VAL A 115 -0.63 10.29 20.66
C VAL A 115 -1.54 10.45 21.89
N LEU A 116 -2.84 10.57 21.67
CA LEU A 116 -3.81 10.63 22.76
C LEU A 116 -3.87 9.27 23.47
N PRO A 117 -4.16 9.26 24.78
CA PRO A 117 -4.37 8.01 25.53
C PRO A 117 -5.39 7.10 24.82
N ASP A 118 -5.17 5.80 24.91
CA ASP A 118 -6.09 4.74 24.45
C ASP A 118 -6.46 4.80 22.96
N THR A 119 -5.70 5.53 22.12
CA THR A 119 -5.94 5.61 20.68
C THR A 119 -5.11 4.62 19.87
N LEU A 120 -3.90 4.28 20.33
CA LEU A 120 -3.02 3.29 19.71
C LEU A 120 -2.57 2.30 20.80
N GLU A 121 -2.89 1.03 20.59
CA GLU A 121 -2.52 -0.05 21.51
C GLU A 121 -1.13 -0.58 21.19
N GLY A 122 -0.28 -0.71 22.23
CA GLY A 122 1.09 -1.22 22.10
C GLY A 122 2.07 -0.21 21.51
N ASP A 123 3.31 -0.66 21.36
CA ASP A 123 4.39 0.14 20.83
C ASP A 123 4.45 0.13 19.30
N ALA A 124 4.88 1.24 18.73
CA ALA A 124 5.19 1.32 17.31
C ALA A 124 6.38 0.43 16.95
N ILE A 125 6.29 -0.28 15.85
CA ILE A 125 7.36 -1.12 15.32
C ILE A 125 8.04 -0.41 14.15
N SER A 126 9.38 -0.32 14.20
CA SER A 126 10.22 0.07 13.08
C SER A 126 10.93 -1.15 12.50
N ARG A 127 11.11 -1.18 11.20
CA ARG A 127 11.77 -2.29 10.49
C ARG A 127 13.25 -2.00 10.30
N PRO A 128 14.16 -2.86 10.79
CA PRO A 128 15.58 -2.77 10.42
C PRO A 128 15.80 -3.12 8.94
N LEU A 129 16.87 -2.58 8.36
CA LEU A 129 17.22 -2.86 6.94
C LEU A 129 17.57 -4.32 6.70
N GLU A 130 18.18 -5.00 7.66
CA GLU A 130 18.49 -6.42 7.62
C GLU A 130 17.23 -7.29 7.50
N GLU A 131 16.18 -6.94 8.23
CA GLU A 131 14.89 -7.62 8.10
C GLU A 131 14.26 -7.34 6.73
N ALA A 132 14.34 -6.12 6.24
CA ALA A 132 13.85 -5.79 4.91
C ALA A 132 14.63 -6.54 3.82
N TRP A 133 15.96 -6.63 3.96
CA TRP A 133 16.82 -7.36 3.03
C TRP A 133 16.38 -8.81 2.83
N THR A 134 16.21 -9.54 3.91
CA THR A 134 15.80 -10.95 3.86
C THR A 134 14.30 -11.11 3.56
N ARG A 135 13.46 -10.33 4.23
CA ARG A 135 12.00 -10.43 4.11
C ARG A 135 11.49 -10.05 2.71
N PHE A 136 12.14 -9.08 2.06
CA PHE A 136 11.77 -8.65 0.72
C PHE A 136 12.52 -9.40 -0.37
N ARG A 137 13.28 -10.42 0.02
CA ARG A 137 13.96 -11.35 -0.88
C ARG A 137 15.00 -10.69 -1.77
N PHE A 138 15.76 -9.73 -1.23
CA PHE A 138 16.89 -9.16 -1.93
C PHE A 138 18.10 -10.11 -1.93
N GLY A 139 18.34 -10.82 -0.82
CA GLY A 139 19.45 -11.74 -0.65
C GLY A 139 19.43 -12.45 0.71
N GLU A 140 20.40 -13.32 0.94
CA GLU A 140 20.66 -13.93 2.23
C GLU A 140 21.22 -12.90 3.22
N LEU A 141 21.06 -13.14 4.53
CA LEU A 141 21.46 -12.18 5.56
C LEU A 141 22.98 -11.87 5.54
N ASP A 142 23.80 -12.84 5.24
CA ASP A 142 25.27 -12.66 5.13
C ASP A 142 25.66 -11.75 3.96
N GLY A 143 24.83 -11.65 2.91
CA GLY A 143 25.01 -10.72 1.81
C GLY A 143 24.66 -9.27 2.13
N PHE A 144 23.99 -8.99 3.26
CA PHE A 144 23.50 -7.64 3.58
C PHE A 144 24.64 -6.60 3.68
N ALA A 145 25.69 -6.89 4.45
CA ALA A 145 26.78 -5.94 4.69
C ALA A 145 27.57 -5.60 3.41
N THR A 146 27.70 -6.54 2.50
CA THR A 146 28.40 -6.39 1.23
C THR A 146 27.49 -6.03 0.06
N ARG A 147 26.17 -5.90 0.31
CA ARG A 147 25.15 -5.69 -0.76
C ARG A 147 25.19 -6.77 -1.85
N THR A 148 25.47 -8.03 -1.45
CA THR A 148 25.48 -9.18 -2.35
C THR A 148 24.08 -9.80 -2.42
N PRO A 149 23.27 -9.50 -3.46
CA PRO A 149 21.91 -9.98 -3.58
C PRO A 149 21.83 -11.44 -4.05
N TYR A 150 20.64 -12.01 -4.11
CA TYR A 150 20.41 -13.22 -4.86
C TYR A 150 20.84 -13.05 -6.32
N PRO A 151 21.38 -14.11 -6.96
CA PRO A 151 21.77 -14.04 -8.37
C PRO A 151 20.59 -13.62 -9.25
N GLY A 152 20.76 -12.53 -9.99
CA GLY A 152 19.72 -11.98 -10.85
C GLY A 152 18.67 -11.09 -10.17
N CYS A 153 18.83 -10.78 -8.88
CA CYS A 153 17.89 -9.90 -8.17
C CYS A 153 17.72 -8.55 -8.87
N ASP A 154 16.49 -8.22 -9.12
CA ASP A 154 16.11 -7.04 -9.92
C ASP A 154 15.93 -5.77 -9.07
N PHE A 155 15.86 -5.89 -7.74
CA PHE A 155 15.82 -4.72 -6.88
C PHE A 155 17.16 -3.94 -6.94
N PRO A 156 17.13 -2.60 -6.98
CA PRO A 156 18.34 -1.77 -7.02
C PRO A 156 19.04 -1.72 -5.64
N VAL A 157 19.71 -2.80 -5.24
CA VAL A 157 20.26 -2.99 -3.87
C VAL A 157 21.30 -1.95 -3.48
N ASP A 158 21.99 -1.32 -4.42
CA ASP A 158 22.91 -0.21 -4.16
C ASP A 158 22.20 1.01 -3.56
N TYR A 159 20.89 1.10 -3.73
CA TYR A 159 20.02 2.15 -3.21
C TYR A 159 19.18 1.71 -2.00
N LEU A 160 19.58 0.63 -1.33
CA LEU A 160 18.87 0.11 -0.17
C LEU A 160 18.71 1.17 0.94
N ASP A 161 19.70 2.03 1.15
CA ASP A 161 19.64 3.09 2.15
C ASP A 161 18.61 4.17 1.78
N ALA A 162 18.43 4.45 0.48
CA ALA A 162 17.39 5.34 -0.01
C ALA A 162 16.01 4.71 0.22
N PHE A 163 15.87 3.40 -0.01
CA PHE A 163 14.66 2.66 0.30
C PHE A 163 14.34 2.67 1.80
N GLY A 164 15.34 2.43 2.66
CA GLY A 164 15.16 2.44 4.11
C GLY A 164 14.64 3.77 4.67
N ARG A 165 14.92 4.90 4.01
CA ARG A 165 14.39 6.22 4.39
C ARG A 165 12.88 6.36 4.12
N GLN A 166 12.27 5.45 3.40
CA GLN A 166 10.82 5.41 3.18
C GLN A 166 10.08 4.68 4.31
N PHE A 167 10.79 4.01 5.21
CA PHE A 167 10.17 3.27 6.29
C PHE A 167 9.57 4.21 7.33
N VAL A 168 8.37 3.86 7.76
CA VAL A 168 7.66 4.56 8.81
C VAL A 168 7.29 3.59 9.92
N PRO A 169 7.19 4.06 11.18
CA PRO A 169 6.66 3.26 12.26
C PRO A 169 5.25 2.77 11.94
N ARG A 170 4.89 1.62 12.50
CA ARG A 170 3.55 1.05 12.39
C ARG A 170 3.15 0.34 13.67
N TRP A 171 1.86 0.28 13.91
CA TRP A 171 1.28 -0.57 14.95
C TRP A 171 0.71 -1.84 14.32
N THR A 172 0.65 -2.93 15.07
CA THR A 172 0.07 -4.20 14.61
C THR A 172 -1.39 -4.37 15.01
N THR A 173 -1.90 -3.48 15.86
CA THR A 173 -3.25 -3.47 16.41
C THR A 173 -4.24 -2.61 15.64
N THR A 174 -3.78 -1.87 14.62
CA THR A 174 -4.54 -0.84 13.88
C THR A 174 -5.36 -1.36 12.71
N ARG A 175 -5.56 -2.69 12.57
CA ARG A 175 -6.31 -3.30 11.46
C ARG A 175 -7.70 -2.69 11.28
N GLY A 176 -8.47 -2.53 12.38
CA GLY A 176 -9.81 -1.96 12.33
C GLY A 176 -9.84 -0.54 11.78
N MET A 177 -8.86 0.27 12.16
CA MET A 177 -8.64 1.64 11.71
C MET A 177 -8.31 1.69 10.21
N HIS A 178 -7.44 0.79 9.70
CA HIS A 178 -7.11 0.70 8.27
C HIS A 178 -8.34 0.32 7.43
N LEU A 179 -9.14 -0.65 7.90
CA LEU A 179 -10.36 -1.06 7.20
C LEU A 179 -11.38 0.09 7.15
N ALA A 180 -11.60 0.78 8.27
CA ALA A 180 -12.52 1.91 8.33
C ALA A 180 -12.07 3.04 7.39
N GLY A 181 -10.81 3.46 7.50
CA GLY A 181 -10.25 4.51 6.66
C GLY A 181 -10.31 4.15 5.16
N PHE A 182 -10.04 2.90 4.78
CA PHE A 182 -10.09 2.50 3.37
C PHE A 182 -11.53 2.39 2.83
N ARG A 183 -12.52 1.99 3.67
CA ARG A 183 -13.95 2.09 3.30
C ARG A 183 -14.34 3.53 2.96
N ASP A 184 -13.90 4.49 3.78
CA ASP A 184 -14.19 5.90 3.56
C ASP A 184 -13.50 6.44 2.30
N VAL A 185 -12.25 6.00 2.02
CA VAL A 185 -11.54 6.34 0.78
C VAL A 185 -12.32 5.85 -0.44
N VAL A 186 -12.73 4.57 -0.46
CA VAL A 186 -13.50 3.99 -1.58
C VAL A 186 -14.86 4.66 -1.73
N ALA A 187 -15.55 4.93 -0.63
CA ALA A 187 -16.83 5.63 -0.66
C ALA A 187 -16.72 7.06 -1.22
N HIS A 188 -15.63 7.76 -0.89
CA HIS A 188 -15.37 9.12 -1.37
C HIS A 188 -15.02 9.17 -2.87
N ILE A 189 -14.21 8.21 -3.34
CA ILE A 189 -13.75 8.17 -4.75
C ILE A 189 -14.85 7.61 -5.66
N GLY A 190 -15.63 6.64 -5.20
CA GLY A 190 -16.63 5.94 -6.00
C GLY A 190 -16.02 4.79 -6.81
N ASN A 191 -16.54 4.56 -8.03
CA ASN A 191 -16.09 3.46 -8.88
C ASN A 191 -14.59 3.53 -9.15
N CYS A 192 -13.86 2.46 -8.80
CA CYS A 192 -12.41 2.44 -8.87
C CYS A 192 -11.82 1.04 -9.11
N ILE A 193 -10.53 1.04 -9.40
CA ILE A 193 -9.62 -0.11 -9.40
C ILE A 193 -8.67 0.06 -8.21
N VAL A 194 -8.43 -0.99 -7.45
CA VAL A 194 -7.45 -0.96 -6.34
C VAL A 194 -6.19 -1.69 -6.75
N ILE A 195 -5.04 -1.05 -6.61
CA ILE A 195 -3.73 -1.69 -6.69
C ILE A 195 -3.12 -1.67 -5.30
N CYS A 196 -2.95 -2.83 -4.70
CA CYS A 196 -2.43 -2.96 -3.34
C CYS A 196 -1.13 -3.76 -3.29
N HIS A 197 -0.35 -3.51 -2.25
CA HIS A 197 0.90 -4.22 -2.00
C HIS A 197 0.92 -4.82 -0.60
N SER A 198 1.38 -6.07 -0.47
CA SER A 198 1.72 -6.70 0.80
C SER A 198 0.57 -6.59 1.84
N GLN A 199 0.80 -5.97 2.99
CA GLN A 199 -0.20 -5.79 4.06
C GLN A 199 -1.46 -5.01 3.58
N GLY A 200 -1.32 -4.12 2.61
CA GLY A 200 -2.47 -3.40 2.02
C GLY A 200 -3.49 -4.34 1.38
N GLY A 201 -3.09 -5.57 1.07
CA GLY A 201 -3.98 -6.62 0.56
C GLY A 201 -5.17 -6.91 1.48
N ASP A 202 -5.01 -6.84 2.82
CA ASP A 202 -6.12 -7.09 3.75
C ASP A 202 -7.26 -6.08 3.54
N ALA A 203 -6.95 -4.79 3.62
CA ALA A 203 -7.96 -3.76 3.42
C ALA A 203 -8.54 -3.78 1.99
N ALA A 204 -7.70 -4.03 0.98
CA ALA A 204 -8.15 -4.13 -0.40
C ALA A 204 -9.16 -5.25 -0.61
N HIS A 205 -8.88 -6.48 -0.15
CA HIS A 205 -9.76 -7.63 -0.34
C HIS A 205 -11.06 -7.49 0.47
N VAL A 206 -10.97 -7.08 1.74
CA VAL A 206 -12.15 -6.89 2.60
C VAL A 206 -13.07 -5.84 2.01
N VAL A 207 -12.55 -4.64 1.72
CA VAL A 207 -13.38 -3.54 1.22
C VAL A 207 -13.91 -3.82 -0.19
N ALA A 208 -13.12 -4.46 -1.05
CA ALA A 208 -13.59 -4.85 -2.39
C ALA A 208 -14.75 -5.86 -2.31
N SER A 209 -14.70 -6.84 -1.39
CA SER A 209 -15.82 -7.79 -1.22
C SER A 209 -17.06 -7.17 -0.59
N GLU A 210 -16.91 -6.13 0.23
CA GLU A 210 -18.01 -5.38 0.83
C GLU A 210 -18.64 -4.37 -0.14
N ARG A 211 -17.82 -3.81 -1.03
CA ARG A 211 -18.17 -2.73 -1.97
C ARG A 211 -17.88 -3.15 -3.42
N ASN A 212 -18.32 -4.36 -3.79
CA ASN A 212 -18.24 -4.84 -5.17
C ASN A 212 -19.08 -4.00 -6.16
N ASP A 213 -19.94 -3.14 -5.64
CA ASP A 213 -20.63 -2.08 -6.40
C ASP A 213 -19.67 -0.97 -6.86
N LEU A 214 -18.61 -0.69 -6.12
CA LEU A 214 -17.63 0.37 -6.39
C LEU A 214 -16.27 -0.15 -6.85
N VAL A 215 -15.75 -1.21 -6.23
CA VAL A 215 -14.44 -1.76 -6.60
C VAL A 215 -14.60 -2.77 -7.73
N GLN A 216 -14.22 -2.38 -8.95
CA GLN A 216 -14.40 -3.22 -10.14
C GLN A 216 -13.25 -4.24 -10.33
N ALA A 217 -12.06 -3.91 -9.86
CA ALA A 217 -10.91 -4.81 -9.91
C ALA A 217 -9.94 -4.57 -8.75
N VAL A 218 -9.26 -5.63 -8.34
CA VAL A 218 -8.15 -5.61 -7.37
C VAL A 218 -6.91 -6.21 -8.03
N VAL A 219 -5.81 -5.46 -8.03
CA VAL A 219 -4.48 -5.94 -8.38
C VAL A 219 -3.67 -6.07 -7.10
N ALA A 220 -3.36 -7.29 -6.70
CA ALA A 220 -2.69 -7.59 -5.44
C ALA A 220 -1.24 -8.02 -5.69
N LEU A 221 -0.29 -7.10 -5.43
CA LEU A 221 1.13 -7.37 -5.53
C LEU A 221 1.60 -8.05 -4.25
N GLU A 222 1.85 -9.34 -4.33
CA GLU A 222 2.29 -10.18 -3.21
C GLU A 222 1.56 -9.87 -1.90
N PRO A 223 0.22 -9.99 -1.87
CA PRO A 223 -0.53 -9.68 -0.66
C PRO A 223 -0.09 -10.59 0.48
N SER A 224 0.20 -10.01 1.63
CA SER A 224 0.60 -10.75 2.83
C SER A 224 -0.54 -10.89 3.86
N ALA A 225 -1.68 -10.30 3.57
CA ALA A 225 -2.89 -10.43 4.35
C ALA A 225 -4.11 -10.35 3.41
N PHE A 226 -5.07 -11.19 3.66
CA PHE A 226 -6.35 -11.26 2.95
C PHE A 226 -7.31 -12.07 3.83
N SER A 227 -8.37 -11.48 4.27
CA SER A 227 -9.35 -12.12 5.16
C SER A 227 -10.75 -11.59 4.90
N PRO A 228 -11.21 -11.55 3.62
CA PRO A 228 -12.59 -11.19 3.38
C PRO A 228 -13.50 -12.30 3.91
N ASP A 229 -14.59 -11.92 4.56
CA ASP A 229 -15.69 -12.82 4.76
C ASP A 229 -16.43 -12.95 3.42
N LEU A 230 -16.31 -14.12 2.79
CA LEU A 230 -16.92 -14.43 1.51
C LEU A 230 -18.22 -15.23 1.66
N SER A 231 -18.66 -15.52 2.91
CA SER A 231 -19.95 -16.15 3.15
C SER A 231 -21.05 -15.26 2.55
N ASP A 232 -21.93 -15.85 1.77
CA ASP A 232 -23.05 -15.16 1.12
C ASP A 232 -22.68 -14.04 0.13
N LYS A 233 -21.40 -13.93 -0.29
CA LYS A 233 -20.97 -12.94 -1.28
C LYS A 233 -21.20 -13.44 -2.71
N GLN A 234 -21.65 -12.52 -3.56
CA GLN A 234 -21.77 -12.69 -5.00
C GLN A 234 -20.86 -11.67 -5.69
N LEU A 235 -19.71 -12.14 -6.18
CA LEU A 235 -18.66 -11.28 -6.75
C LEU A 235 -18.62 -11.33 -8.29
N SER A 236 -19.74 -11.71 -8.92
CA SER A 236 -19.83 -11.73 -10.39
C SER A 236 -19.48 -10.38 -11.00
N GLY A 237 -18.56 -10.40 -11.96
CA GLY A 237 -18.07 -9.19 -12.64
C GLY A 237 -16.91 -8.50 -11.92
N GLN A 238 -16.59 -8.86 -10.69
CA GLN A 238 -15.40 -8.34 -10.01
C GLN A 238 -14.16 -9.13 -10.42
N ARG A 239 -13.06 -8.43 -10.71
CA ARG A 239 -11.83 -9.02 -11.24
C ARG A 239 -10.70 -8.93 -10.22
N TYR A 240 -9.92 -10.00 -10.07
CA TYR A 240 -8.74 -10.04 -9.22
C TYR A 240 -7.50 -10.50 -10.00
N LEU A 241 -6.39 -9.79 -9.84
CA LEU A 241 -5.08 -10.18 -10.34
C LEU A 241 -4.12 -10.33 -9.17
N TYR A 242 -3.66 -11.55 -8.93
CA TYR A 242 -2.55 -11.82 -8.01
C TYR A 242 -1.25 -11.79 -8.79
N VAL A 243 -0.29 -11.00 -8.32
CA VAL A 243 1.03 -10.87 -8.95
C VAL A 243 2.09 -11.30 -7.95
N PHE A 244 2.90 -12.29 -8.31
CA PHE A 244 3.99 -12.80 -7.47
C PHE A 244 5.33 -12.71 -8.19
N GLY A 245 6.37 -12.32 -7.44
CA GLY A 245 7.75 -12.23 -7.90
C GLY A 245 8.54 -13.52 -7.68
N ASP A 246 9.86 -13.38 -7.74
CA ASP A 246 10.82 -14.48 -7.66
C ASP A 246 11.26 -14.81 -6.21
N TYR A 247 12.07 -15.87 -6.05
CA TYR A 247 12.68 -16.32 -4.78
C TYR A 247 11.69 -16.66 -3.67
N ILE A 248 10.45 -17.00 -3.99
CA ILE A 248 9.43 -17.40 -3.01
C ILE A 248 9.90 -18.64 -2.24
N ASP A 249 10.51 -19.60 -2.94
CA ASP A 249 11.04 -20.85 -2.41
C ASP A 249 12.20 -20.67 -1.41
N ARG A 250 12.87 -19.51 -1.45
CA ARG A 250 13.95 -19.15 -0.52
C ARG A 250 13.46 -18.75 0.87
N SER A 251 12.16 -18.57 1.06
CA SER A 251 11.58 -18.11 2.31
C SER A 251 10.35 -18.95 2.71
N PRO A 252 10.45 -19.78 3.75
CA PRO A 252 9.29 -20.52 4.26
C PRO A 252 8.09 -19.62 4.58
N PHE A 253 8.35 -18.39 5.02
CA PHE A 253 7.31 -17.39 5.26
C PHE A 253 6.56 -17.03 3.96
N TRP A 254 7.27 -16.84 2.85
CA TRP A 254 6.64 -16.50 1.58
C TRP A 254 5.97 -17.68 0.92
N VAL A 255 6.51 -18.90 1.09
CA VAL A 255 5.84 -20.14 0.64
C VAL A 255 4.49 -20.29 1.33
N ASP A 256 4.41 -20.11 2.66
CA ASP A 256 3.15 -20.15 3.42
C ASP A 256 2.15 -19.07 2.96
N LEU A 257 2.63 -17.84 2.79
CA LEU A 257 1.78 -16.74 2.32
C LEU A 257 1.27 -16.96 0.89
N GLN A 258 2.09 -17.47 -0.01
CA GLN A 258 1.66 -17.78 -1.38
C GLN A 258 0.60 -18.87 -1.39
N GLN A 259 0.73 -19.91 -0.58
CA GLN A 259 -0.29 -20.95 -0.44
C GLN A 259 -1.62 -20.38 0.10
N LYS A 260 -1.55 -19.49 1.08
CA LYS A 260 -2.74 -18.78 1.59
C LYS A 260 -3.37 -17.88 0.52
N ALA A 261 -2.55 -17.22 -0.30
CA ALA A 261 -3.03 -16.40 -1.41
C ALA A 261 -3.74 -17.27 -2.47
N ILE A 262 -3.20 -18.44 -2.79
CA ILE A 262 -3.85 -19.41 -3.69
C ILE A 262 -5.20 -19.85 -3.13
N ALA A 263 -5.25 -20.21 -1.84
CA ALA A 263 -6.52 -20.59 -1.20
C ALA A 263 -7.56 -19.45 -1.23
N ASN A 264 -7.12 -18.21 -0.99
CA ASN A 264 -8.00 -17.04 -1.11
C ASN A 264 -8.47 -16.79 -2.56
N ALA A 265 -7.59 -16.98 -3.54
CA ALA A 265 -7.95 -16.88 -4.95
C ALA A 265 -9.04 -17.89 -5.35
N GLU A 266 -8.94 -19.14 -4.88
CA GLU A 266 -9.96 -20.17 -5.12
C GLU A 266 -11.28 -19.82 -4.40
N ALA A 267 -11.24 -19.28 -3.19
CA ALA A 267 -12.44 -18.84 -2.49
C ALA A 267 -13.14 -17.67 -3.23
N LEU A 268 -12.38 -16.71 -3.78
CA LEU A 268 -12.92 -15.63 -4.60
C LEU A 268 -13.57 -16.16 -5.90
N LYS A 269 -12.95 -17.13 -6.57
CA LYS A 269 -13.55 -17.81 -7.74
C LYS A 269 -14.85 -18.50 -7.37
N ALA A 270 -14.88 -19.21 -6.23
CA ALA A 270 -16.08 -19.87 -5.73
C ALA A 270 -17.22 -18.86 -5.44
N ALA A 271 -16.89 -17.64 -5.04
CA ALA A 271 -17.83 -16.53 -4.86
C ALA A 271 -18.22 -15.84 -6.19
N GLY A 272 -17.73 -16.31 -7.34
CA GLY A 272 -18.08 -15.83 -8.67
C GLY A 272 -17.17 -14.75 -9.26
N ALA A 273 -16.05 -14.42 -8.63
CA ALA A 273 -15.09 -13.47 -9.15
C ALA A 273 -14.26 -14.06 -10.30
N ASP A 274 -13.81 -13.20 -11.23
CA ASP A 274 -12.79 -13.53 -12.21
C ASP A 274 -11.40 -13.34 -11.60
N VAL A 275 -10.66 -14.42 -11.41
CA VAL A 275 -9.35 -14.40 -10.73
C VAL A 275 -8.25 -14.90 -11.65
N THR A 276 -7.27 -14.04 -11.90
CA THR A 276 -6.06 -14.32 -12.67
C THR A 276 -4.86 -14.40 -11.73
N TRP A 277 -3.95 -15.34 -12.02
CA TRP A 277 -2.66 -15.46 -11.36
C TRP A 277 -1.54 -15.11 -12.33
N LEU A 278 -0.68 -14.16 -11.97
CA LEU A 278 0.49 -13.75 -12.73
C LEU A 278 1.76 -14.07 -11.92
N ASP A 279 2.48 -15.09 -12.35
CA ASP A 279 3.82 -15.43 -11.90
C ASP A 279 4.81 -14.68 -12.79
N LEU A 280 5.51 -13.70 -12.25
CA LEU A 280 6.39 -12.83 -13.01
C LEU A 280 7.60 -13.58 -13.60
N PRO A 281 8.30 -14.46 -12.83
CA PRO A 281 9.34 -15.32 -13.40
C PRO A 281 8.86 -16.16 -14.58
N ALA A 282 7.73 -16.84 -14.44
CA ALA A 282 7.14 -17.64 -15.52
C ALA A 282 6.71 -16.79 -16.73
N ALA A 283 6.37 -15.52 -16.49
CA ALA A 283 6.02 -14.54 -17.53
C ALA A 283 7.26 -13.83 -18.13
N GLY A 284 8.48 -14.25 -17.77
CA GLY A 284 9.73 -13.73 -18.33
C GLY A 284 10.37 -12.58 -17.56
N LEU A 285 9.86 -12.22 -16.36
CA LEU A 285 10.46 -11.24 -15.47
C LEU A 285 11.06 -11.95 -14.23
N ALA A 286 12.16 -12.68 -14.43
CA ALA A 286 12.91 -13.31 -13.36
C ALA A 286 13.63 -12.28 -12.50
N GLY A 287 13.92 -12.65 -11.24
CA GLY A 287 14.66 -11.82 -10.30
C GLY A 287 13.83 -10.78 -9.56
N THR A 288 12.53 -10.69 -9.82
CA THR A 288 11.65 -9.71 -9.19
C THR A 288 11.52 -9.97 -7.69
N SER A 289 11.67 -8.90 -6.91
CA SER A 289 11.63 -8.93 -5.45
C SER A 289 10.20 -8.80 -4.90
N HIS A 290 10.08 -8.73 -3.57
CA HIS A 290 8.80 -8.32 -2.95
C HIS A 290 8.38 -6.90 -3.34
N MET A 291 9.32 -6.05 -3.69
CA MET A 291 9.07 -4.66 -4.07
C MET A 291 8.92 -4.49 -5.59
N ILE A 292 8.06 -5.31 -6.21
CA ILE A 292 7.81 -5.37 -7.67
C ILE A 292 7.74 -3.99 -8.32
N MET A 293 7.08 -3.04 -7.63
CA MET A 293 6.90 -1.67 -8.13
C MET A 293 8.18 -0.81 -8.06
N MET A 294 9.24 -1.31 -7.42
CA MET A 294 10.55 -0.63 -7.29
C MET A 294 11.67 -1.36 -8.03
N ASP A 295 11.46 -2.60 -8.47
CA ASP A 295 12.41 -3.39 -9.22
C ASP A 295 12.83 -2.68 -10.53
N LYS A 296 13.98 -3.00 -11.11
CA LYS A 296 14.45 -2.40 -12.37
C LYS A 296 13.48 -2.69 -13.52
N SER A 297 12.76 -3.81 -13.46
CA SER A 297 11.70 -4.21 -14.38
C SER A 297 10.31 -3.64 -14.04
N SER A 298 10.20 -2.70 -13.09
CA SER A 298 8.91 -2.16 -12.62
C SER A 298 8.03 -1.61 -13.74
N ALA A 299 8.61 -1.03 -14.80
CA ALA A 299 7.87 -0.57 -15.96
C ALA A 299 7.24 -1.73 -16.77
N GLN A 300 7.96 -2.87 -16.89
CA GLN A 300 7.44 -4.05 -17.59
C GLN A 300 6.30 -4.70 -16.80
N SER A 301 6.44 -4.85 -15.48
CA SER A 301 5.39 -5.38 -14.62
C SER A 301 4.15 -4.46 -14.60
N ALA A 302 4.33 -3.13 -14.56
CA ALA A 302 3.22 -2.17 -14.71
C ALA A 302 2.50 -2.34 -16.06
N GLN A 303 3.25 -2.55 -17.15
CA GLN A 303 2.69 -2.79 -18.49
C GLN A 303 1.90 -4.11 -18.57
N MET A 304 2.34 -5.17 -17.87
CA MET A 304 1.57 -6.43 -17.78
C MET A 304 0.24 -6.21 -17.08
N VAL A 305 0.26 -5.51 -15.94
CA VAL A 305 -0.96 -5.14 -15.21
C VAL A 305 -1.89 -4.28 -16.08
N ARG A 306 -1.35 -3.29 -16.80
CA ARG A 306 -2.15 -2.48 -17.72
C ARG A 306 -2.86 -3.31 -18.78
N ARG A 307 -2.16 -4.30 -19.39
CA ARG A 307 -2.76 -5.20 -20.40
C ARG A 307 -3.92 -5.98 -19.80
N TRP A 308 -3.72 -6.55 -18.61
CA TRP A 308 -4.79 -7.26 -17.91
C TRP A 308 -5.99 -6.36 -17.60
N LEU A 309 -5.77 -5.11 -17.16
CA LEU A 309 -6.83 -4.14 -16.91
C LEU A 309 -7.62 -3.81 -18.20
N ALA A 310 -6.94 -3.80 -19.35
CA ALA A 310 -7.57 -3.56 -20.65
C ALA A 310 -8.37 -4.76 -21.20
N GLY A 311 -8.40 -5.89 -20.50
CA GLY A 311 -9.12 -7.09 -20.93
C GLY A 311 -8.32 -8.00 -21.85
N GLY A 312 -6.98 -7.83 -21.87
CA GLY A 312 -6.03 -8.61 -22.68
C GLY A 312 -5.30 -9.66 -21.89
#